data_73943fa74c02ace6da8a3b438d7ed5a2
#
_entry.id   73943fa74c02ace6da8a3b438d7ed5a2
#
_cell.length_a   1.000
_cell.length_b   1.000
_cell.length_c   1.000
_cell.angle_alpha   90.00
_cell.angle_beta   90.00
_cell.angle_gamma   90.00
#
_symmetry.space_group_name_H-M   'P 1'
#
loop_
_entity.id
_entity.type
_entity.pdbx_description
1 polymer ?
#
loop_
_entity_poly.entity_id
_entity_poly.type
_entity_poly.pdbx_seq_one_letter_code
_entity_poly.pdbx_strand_id
1 'polypeptide(L)'
;ASLGRSVTIAANSEFTTRPYGPKGLKAVYGVDASVTPVEDSGGPLTVKALTDGTVDVADIYSSDPAIGAKDLVILSDPQMLILPQNVTPLVSASLPAIAATAINRVSALLTPDELRSLNQRSTGEKLSSKTIATDWLTSKKLL
;
A
#
# COMPACT_ATOMS: atom_id res chain seq x y z
N ALA A 1 6.36 -10.03 20.61
CA ALA A 1 6.26 -11.39 21.16
C ALA A 1 6.73 -12.37 20.11
N SER A 2 7.68 -13.24 20.43
CA SER A 2 8.16 -14.31 19.52
C SER A 2 7.04 -15.34 19.34
N LEU A 3 6.69 -15.62 18.07
CA LEU A 3 5.74 -16.70 17.73
C LEU A 3 6.33 -18.10 17.99
N GLY A 4 7.61 -18.19 18.37
CA GLY A 4 8.32 -19.47 18.57
C GLY A 4 8.54 -20.28 17.29
N ARG A 5 8.20 -19.71 16.12
CA ARG A 5 8.36 -20.31 14.80
C ARG A 5 8.64 -19.23 13.75
N SER A 6 9.08 -19.65 12.57
CA SER A 6 9.19 -18.75 11.42
C SER A 6 7.83 -18.21 11.01
N VAL A 7 7.79 -16.93 10.59
CA VAL A 7 6.60 -16.25 10.07
C VAL A 7 6.50 -16.51 8.55
N THR A 8 5.33 -16.90 8.07
CA THR A 8 5.08 -17.03 6.63
C THR A 8 4.47 -15.75 6.07
N ILE A 9 5.02 -15.26 4.94
CA ILE A 9 4.64 -14.00 4.31
C ILE A 9 4.17 -14.25 2.89
N ALA A 10 2.95 -13.86 2.54
CA ALA A 10 2.53 -13.79 1.13
C ALA A 10 3.04 -12.47 0.52
N ALA A 11 3.83 -12.57 -0.52
CA ALA A 11 4.39 -11.44 -1.26
C ALA A 11 4.87 -11.88 -2.65
N ASN A 12 5.15 -10.93 -3.54
CA ASN A 12 5.85 -11.25 -4.80
C ASN A 12 7.20 -11.91 -4.52
N SER A 13 7.64 -12.80 -5.39
CA SER A 13 8.88 -13.58 -5.22
C SER A 13 10.12 -12.69 -4.98
N GLU A 14 10.16 -11.52 -5.59
CA GLU A 14 11.25 -10.55 -5.41
C GLU A 14 11.44 -10.07 -3.96
N PHE A 15 10.39 -10.11 -3.13
CA PHE A 15 10.45 -9.75 -1.72
C PHE A 15 11.52 -10.56 -0.98
N THR A 16 11.75 -11.81 -1.40
CA THR A 16 12.78 -12.70 -0.81
C THR A 16 14.18 -12.08 -0.84
N THR A 17 14.48 -11.30 -1.87
CA THR A 17 15.82 -10.72 -2.09
C THR A 17 15.90 -9.23 -1.74
N ARG A 18 14.78 -8.59 -1.44
CA ARG A 18 14.74 -7.18 -1.08
C ARG A 18 15.41 -6.93 0.28
N PRO A 19 16.06 -5.76 0.48
CA PRO A 19 16.66 -5.41 1.77
C PRO A 19 15.68 -5.45 2.95
N TYR A 20 14.40 -5.18 2.69
CA TYR A 20 13.30 -5.21 3.66
C TYR A 20 12.59 -6.57 3.74
N GLY A 21 13.04 -7.56 2.98
CA GLY A 21 12.53 -8.92 3.01
C GLY A 21 13.03 -9.73 4.22
N PRO A 22 13.02 -11.09 4.15
CA PRO A 22 13.36 -11.95 5.27
C PRO A 22 14.69 -11.62 5.95
N LYS A 23 15.72 -11.26 5.16
CA LYS A 23 17.03 -10.87 5.68
C LYS A 23 16.96 -9.59 6.52
N GLY A 24 16.24 -8.59 6.04
CA GLY A 24 16.05 -7.33 6.78
C GLY A 24 15.20 -7.53 8.03
N LEU A 25 14.11 -8.30 7.94
CA LEU A 25 13.27 -8.65 9.09
C LEU A 25 14.07 -9.34 10.19
N LYS A 26 14.96 -10.25 9.82
CA LYS A 26 15.86 -10.91 10.78
C LYS A 26 16.84 -9.95 11.40
N ALA A 27 17.48 -9.09 10.59
CA ALA A 27 18.52 -8.18 11.07
C ALA A 27 17.96 -7.08 11.99
N VAL A 28 16.78 -6.53 11.66
CA VAL A 28 16.22 -5.36 12.35
C VAL A 28 15.31 -5.76 13.50
N TYR A 29 14.48 -6.78 13.30
CA TYR A 29 13.44 -7.18 14.26
C TYR A 29 13.67 -8.56 14.89
N GLY A 30 14.72 -9.29 14.47
CA GLY A 30 14.99 -10.64 14.93
C GLY A 30 13.95 -11.68 14.48
N VAL A 31 13.14 -11.34 13.48
CA VAL A 31 12.05 -12.21 12.98
C VAL A 31 12.58 -13.13 11.89
N ASP A 32 12.44 -14.43 12.10
CA ASP A 32 12.65 -15.43 11.05
C ASP A 32 11.41 -15.50 10.17
N ALA A 33 11.57 -15.27 8.88
CA ALA A 33 10.48 -15.22 7.93
C ALA A 33 10.78 -16.05 6.68
N SER A 34 9.73 -16.64 6.10
CA SER A 34 9.75 -17.31 4.79
C SER A 34 8.69 -16.71 3.88
N VAL A 35 8.97 -16.62 2.59
CA VAL A 35 8.04 -16.06 1.61
C VAL A 35 7.30 -17.17 0.91
N THR A 36 5.97 -17.07 0.87
CA THR A 36 5.09 -17.79 -0.02
C THR A 36 4.83 -16.91 -1.24
N PRO A 37 5.41 -17.21 -2.41
CA PRO A 37 5.29 -16.33 -3.58
C PRO A 37 3.85 -16.24 -4.08
N VAL A 38 3.35 -15.01 -4.23
CA VAL A 38 2.06 -14.69 -4.85
C VAL A 38 2.28 -13.48 -5.74
N GLU A 39 2.20 -13.67 -7.07
CA GLU A 39 2.60 -12.67 -8.07
C GLU A 39 1.44 -11.76 -8.47
N ASP A 40 0.73 -11.18 -7.50
CA ASP A 40 -0.37 -10.26 -7.75
C ASP A 40 -0.21 -8.88 -7.07
N SER A 41 1.02 -8.59 -6.61
CA SER A 41 1.38 -7.30 -6.02
C SER A 41 0.49 -6.87 -4.83
N GLY A 42 0.21 -7.80 -3.94
CA GLY A 42 -0.65 -7.56 -2.79
C GLY A 42 -2.14 -7.56 -3.11
N GLY A 43 -2.52 -8.10 -4.27
CA GLY A 43 -3.88 -8.15 -4.77
C GLY A 43 -4.75 -9.24 -4.15
N PRO A 44 -5.85 -9.63 -4.85
CA PRO A 44 -6.87 -10.53 -4.29
C PRO A 44 -6.35 -11.91 -3.86
N LEU A 45 -5.33 -12.46 -4.53
CA LEU A 45 -4.76 -13.76 -4.17
C LEU A 45 -3.93 -13.66 -2.90
N THR A 46 -3.14 -12.58 -2.76
CA THR A 46 -2.37 -12.28 -1.54
C THR A 46 -3.31 -12.05 -0.35
N VAL A 47 -4.37 -11.25 -0.53
CA VAL A 47 -5.40 -11.03 0.50
C VAL A 47 -6.07 -12.36 0.88
N LYS A 48 -6.41 -13.20 -0.11
CA LYS A 48 -7.02 -14.51 0.15
C LYS A 48 -6.10 -15.42 0.94
N ALA A 49 -4.82 -15.49 0.61
CA ALA A 49 -3.86 -16.32 1.34
C ALA A 49 -3.79 -15.93 2.84
N LEU A 50 -3.86 -14.63 3.14
CA LEU A 50 -3.90 -14.12 4.51
C LEU A 50 -5.22 -14.46 5.21
N THR A 51 -6.37 -14.20 4.57
CA THR A 51 -7.69 -14.43 5.19
C THR A 51 -8.03 -15.90 5.37
N ASP A 52 -7.49 -16.78 4.53
CA ASP A 52 -7.63 -18.23 4.68
C ASP A 52 -6.67 -18.81 5.73
N GLY A 53 -5.78 -18.01 6.31
CA GLY A 53 -4.77 -18.46 7.27
C GLY A 53 -3.66 -19.32 6.66
N THR A 54 -3.49 -19.28 5.33
CA THR A 54 -2.40 -19.99 4.64
C THR A 54 -1.03 -19.38 4.96
N VAL A 55 -1.02 -18.08 5.25
CA VAL A 55 0.14 -17.32 5.70
C VAL A 55 -0.18 -16.50 6.94
N ASP A 56 0.83 -16.09 7.68
CA ASP A 56 0.68 -15.31 8.91
C ASP A 56 0.54 -13.81 8.66
N VAL A 57 1.22 -13.32 7.61
CA VAL A 57 1.23 -11.91 7.21
C VAL A 57 1.28 -11.81 5.68
N ALA A 58 0.99 -10.64 5.16
CA ALA A 58 1.01 -10.39 3.72
C ALA A 58 1.56 -8.99 3.40
N ASP A 59 2.23 -8.88 2.26
CA ASP A 59 2.67 -7.60 1.69
C ASP A 59 1.54 -7.02 0.84
N ILE A 60 0.84 -6.04 1.39
CA ILE A 60 -0.33 -5.39 0.78
C ILE A 60 -0.12 -3.88 0.87
N TYR A 61 -0.38 -3.16 -0.22
CA TYR A 61 -0.28 -1.70 -0.21
C TYR A 61 -1.24 -1.07 0.79
N SER A 62 -0.77 -0.11 1.57
CA SER A 62 -1.59 0.60 2.56
C SER A 62 -2.79 1.37 1.97
N SER A 63 -2.80 1.55 0.65
CA SER A 63 -3.93 2.13 -0.11
C SER A 63 -4.96 1.10 -0.59
N ASP A 64 -4.76 -0.21 -0.29
CA ASP A 64 -5.70 -1.25 -0.71
C ASP A 64 -6.97 -1.21 0.14
N PRO A 65 -8.17 -1.15 -0.48
CA PRO A 65 -9.44 -1.14 0.24
C PRO A 65 -9.75 -2.45 0.98
N ALA A 66 -9.10 -3.56 0.62
CA ALA A 66 -9.26 -4.83 1.33
C ALA A 66 -8.87 -4.73 2.80
N ILE A 67 -7.96 -3.80 3.16
CA ILE A 67 -7.55 -3.58 4.55
C ILE A 67 -8.78 -3.30 5.43
N GLY A 68 -9.61 -2.33 5.05
CA GLY A 68 -10.84 -2.04 5.78
C GLY A 68 -11.96 -3.07 5.55
N ALA A 69 -12.10 -3.58 4.33
CA ALA A 69 -13.18 -4.51 3.98
C ALA A 69 -13.03 -5.90 4.63
N LYS A 70 -11.83 -6.26 5.06
CA LYS A 70 -11.50 -7.56 5.68
C LYS A 70 -10.97 -7.42 7.12
N ASP A 71 -11.09 -6.25 7.72
CA ASP A 71 -10.60 -5.95 9.08
C ASP A 71 -9.13 -6.33 9.27
N LEU A 72 -8.29 -6.10 8.25
CA LEU A 72 -6.87 -6.40 8.32
C LEU A 72 -6.13 -5.35 9.17
N VAL A 73 -5.15 -5.81 9.93
CA VAL A 73 -4.33 -4.95 10.78
C VAL A 73 -3.01 -4.63 10.08
N ILE A 74 -2.72 -3.34 9.94
CA ILE A 74 -1.40 -2.89 9.46
C ILE A 74 -0.41 -2.96 10.63
N LEU A 75 0.67 -3.71 10.45
CA LEU A 75 1.75 -3.78 11.43
C LEU A 75 2.57 -2.48 11.41
N SER A 76 2.94 -1.99 12.58
CA SER A 76 3.82 -0.83 12.69
C SER A 76 5.28 -1.21 12.38
N ASP A 77 5.99 -0.30 11.74
CA ASP A 77 7.42 -0.43 11.43
C ASP A 77 8.23 0.71 12.09
N PRO A 78 8.43 0.64 13.43
CA PRO A 78 9.09 1.71 14.18
C PRO A 78 10.58 1.88 13.85
N GLN A 79 11.20 0.89 13.22
CA GLN A 79 12.60 0.95 12.78
C GLN A 79 12.75 1.40 11.31
N MET A 80 11.62 1.70 10.64
CA MET A 80 11.59 2.15 9.24
C MET A 80 12.39 1.22 8.29
N LEU A 81 12.22 -0.08 8.46
CA LEU A 81 12.80 -1.09 7.57
C LEU A 81 12.25 -0.93 6.15
N ILE A 82 10.95 -0.65 6.04
CA ILE A 82 10.27 -0.33 4.78
C ILE A 82 10.07 1.18 4.70
N LEU A 83 10.82 1.82 3.82
CA LEU A 83 10.70 3.26 3.63
C LEU A 83 9.32 3.64 3.08
N PRO A 84 8.73 4.77 3.52
CA PRO A 84 7.48 5.26 2.99
C PRO A 84 7.52 5.43 1.48
N GLN A 85 6.53 4.90 0.79
CA GLN A 85 6.33 5.08 -0.65
C GLN A 85 5.17 6.04 -0.86
N ASN A 86 5.42 7.09 -1.66
CA ASN A 86 4.42 8.11 -1.94
C ASN A 86 4.03 8.11 -3.41
N VAL A 87 2.79 8.46 -3.70
CA VAL A 87 2.37 8.81 -5.06
C VAL A 87 3.03 10.15 -5.43
N THR A 88 4.03 10.08 -6.29
CA THR A 88 4.83 11.25 -6.67
C THR A 88 4.60 11.61 -8.13
N PRO A 89 4.04 12.79 -8.45
CA PRO A 89 3.91 13.27 -9.81
C PRO A 89 5.28 13.50 -10.46
N LEU A 90 5.54 12.80 -11.56
CA LEU A 90 6.72 13.05 -12.40
C LEU A 90 6.30 13.95 -13.56
N VAL A 91 6.90 15.14 -13.65
CA VAL A 91 6.50 16.16 -14.61
C VAL A 91 7.70 16.66 -15.43
N SER A 92 7.42 17.25 -16.61
CA SER A 92 8.46 17.91 -17.42
C SER A 92 9.05 19.11 -16.65
N ALA A 93 10.36 19.33 -16.86
CA ALA A 93 11.04 20.52 -16.33
C ALA A 93 10.48 21.84 -16.91
N SER A 94 9.78 21.77 -18.04
CA SER A 94 9.12 22.91 -18.69
C SER A 94 7.69 23.17 -18.17
N LEU A 95 7.22 22.39 -17.16
CA LEU A 95 5.87 22.60 -16.61
C LEU A 95 5.74 24.01 -16.01
N PRO A 96 4.71 24.79 -16.36
CA PRO A 96 4.49 26.11 -15.75
C PRO A 96 4.33 26.00 -14.23
N ALA A 97 4.88 26.96 -13.49
CA ALA A 97 4.86 26.96 -12.01
C ALA A 97 3.43 26.89 -11.44
N ILE A 98 2.46 27.52 -12.11
CA ILE A 98 1.05 27.47 -11.69
C ILE A 98 0.48 26.03 -11.73
N ALA A 99 0.86 25.25 -12.75
CA ALA A 99 0.43 23.86 -12.85
C ALA A 99 1.13 22.98 -11.79
N ALA A 100 2.43 23.21 -11.55
CA ALA A 100 3.15 22.52 -10.47
C ALA A 100 2.52 22.81 -9.10
N THR A 101 2.14 24.08 -8.84
CA THR A 101 1.44 24.48 -7.60
C THR A 101 0.11 23.75 -7.44
N ALA A 102 -0.69 23.64 -8.51
CA ALA A 102 -1.96 22.92 -8.47
C ALA A 102 -1.77 21.43 -8.17
N ILE A 103 -0.80 20.79 -8.82
CA ILE A 103 -0.46 19.37 -8.58
C ILE A 103 -0.01 19.16 -7.13
N ASN A 104 0.84 20.04 -6.59
CA ASN A 104 1.33 19.94 -5.22
C ASN A 104 0.19 20.09 -4.19
N ARG A 105 -0.80 20.94 -4.45
CA ARG A 105 -1.99 21.07 -3.59
C ARG A 105 -2.80 19.78 -3.55
N VAL A 106 -2.94 19.07 -4.67
CA VAL A 106 -3.59 17.76 -4.74
C VAL A 106 -2.77 16.73 -3.96
N SER A 107 -1.46 16.64 -4.22
CA SER A 107 -0.57 15.67 -3.57
C SER A 107 -0.55 15.81 -2.05
N ALA A 108 -0.59 17.04 -1.54
CA ALA A 108 -0.58 17.32 -0.09
C ALA A 108 -1.83 16.79 0.64
N LEU A 109 -2.91 16.54 -0.07
CA LEU A 109 -4.18 16.04 0.49
C LEU A 109 -4.38 14.53 0.29
N LEU A 110 -3.52 13.87 -0.50
CA LEU A 110 -3.58 12.43 -0.74
C LEU A 110 -2.93 11.65 0.40
N THR A 111 -3.65 11.50 1.49
CA THR A 111 -3.26 10.60 2.59
C THR A 111 -3.53 9.14 2.22
N PRO A 112 -2.95 8.14 2.94
CA PRO A 112 -3.30 6.74 2.75
C PRO A 112 -4.79 6.45 2.89
N ASP A 113 -5.49 7.11 3.80
CA ASP A 113 -6.93 6.96 4.01
C ASP A 113 -7.73 7.50 2.82
N GLU A 114 -7.34 8.67 2.29
CA GLU A 114 -7.94 9.21 1.09
C GLU A 114 -7.75 8.27 -0.11
N LEU A 115 -6.54 7.75 -0.30
CA LEU A 115 -6.26 6.80 -1.37
C LEU A 115 -7.09 5.52 -1.25
N ARG A 116 -7.23 4.96 -0.03
CA ARG A 116 -8.11 3.79 0.20
C ARG A 116 -9.55 4.09 -0.17
N SER A 117 -10.07 5.26 0.24
CA SER A 117 -11.42 5.69 -0.09
C SER A 117 -11.64 5.83 -1.61
N LEU A 118 -10.70 6.47 -2.32
CA LEU A 118 -10.76 6.60 -3.78
C LEU A 118 -10.68 5.24 -4.48
N ASN A 119 -9.81 4.35 -4.03
CA ASN A 119 -9.68 3.00 -4.56
C ASN A 119 -10.93 2.16 -4.29
N GLN A 120 -11.57 2.29 -3.12
CA GLN A 120 -12.84 1.63 -2.82
C GLN A 120 -13.95 2.05 -3.79
N ARG A 121 -14.04 3.34 -4.13
CA ARG A 121 -15.00 3.83 -5.12
C ARG A 121 -14.73 3.26 -6.52
N SER A 122 -13.46 3.09 -6.87
CA SER A 122 -13.07 2.50 -8.16
C SER A 122 -13.34 1.01 -8.24
N THR A 123 -12.88 0.24 -7.25
CA THR A 123 -12.93 -1.23 -7.29
C THR A 123 -14.25 -1.80 -6.76
N GLY A 124 -14.82 -1.20 -5.72
CA GLY A 124 -16.06 -1.64 -5.08
C GLY A 124 -17.31 -1.09 -5.78
N GLU A 125 -17.35 0.24 -5.99
CA GLU A 125 -18.52 0.92 -6.56
C GLU A 125 -18.48 0.97 -8.11
N LYS A 126 -17.36 0.61 -8.73
CA LYS A 126 -17.17 0.62 -10.19
C LYS A 126 -17.34 2.00 -10.84
N LEU A 127 -17.13 3.07 -10.08
CA LEU A 127 -17.22 4.44 -10.60
C LEU A 127 -16.03 4.77 -11.53
N SER A 128 -16.29 5.66 -12.49
CA SER A 128 -15.22 6.12 -13.38
C SER A 128 -14.19 6.97 -12.63
N SER A 129 -12.92 6.89 -13.03
CA SER A 129 -11.85 7.74 -12.45
C SER A 129 -12.19 9.23 -12.55
N LYS A 130 -12.85 9.66 -13.65
CA LYS A 130 -13.30 11.04 -13.83
C LYS A 130 -14.30 11.45 -12.75
N THR A 131 -15.32 10.62 -12.50
CA THR A 131 -16.34 10.88 -11.45
C THR A 131 -15.67 10.98 -10.09
N ILE A 132 -14.84 9.97 -9.75
CA ILE A 132 -14.15 9.92 -8.45
C ILE A 132 -13.29 11.16 -8.24
N ALA A 133 -12.48 11.52 -9.26
CA ALA A 133 -11.60 12.69 -9.17
C ALA A 133 -12.37 14.00 -9.05
N THR A 134 -13.44 14.19 -9.85
CA THR A 134 -14.26 15.41 -9.79
C THR A 134 -14.90 15.59 -8.41
N ASP A 135 -15.52 14.54 -7.90
CA ASP A 135 -16.18 14.58 -6.58
C ASP A 135 -15.16 14.86 -5.47
N TRP A 136 -14.01 14.20 -5.50
CA TRP A 136 -12.96 14.39 -4.51
C TRP A 136 -12.39 15.80 -4.54
N LEU A 137 -12.01 16.30 -5.73
CA LEU A 137 -11.49 17.66 -5.89
C LEU A 137 -12.50 18.71 -5.42
N THR A 138 -13.80 18.53 -5.74
CA THR A 138 -14.88 19.40 -5.28
C THR A 138 -14.97 19.37 -3.75
N SER A 139 -14.95 18.18 -3.13
CA SER A 139 -15.01 18.03 -1.67
C SER A 139 -13.82 18.72 -0.95
N LYS A 140 -12.66 18.76 -1.60
CA LYS A 140 -11.45 19.44 -1.10
C LYS A 140 -11.38 20.92 -1.48
N LYS A 141 -12.40 21.47 -2.16
CA LYS A 141 -12.44 22.88 -2.64
C LYS A 141 -11.26 23.21 -3.56
N LEU A 142 -10.90 22.27 -4.43
CA LEU A 142 -9.85 22.44 -5.43
C LEU A 142 -10.40 22.69 -6.84
N LEU A 143 -11.70 22.50 -7.04
CA LEU A 143 -12.50 22.91 -8.20
C LEU A 143 -13.48 24.00 -7.78
#